data_0905e9ac20ae8b70e3c1f5d8f41cddc7
#
_entry.id   0905e9ac20ae8b70e3c1f5d8f41cddc7
#
_cell.length_a   1.000
_cell.length_b   1.000
_cell.length_c   1.000
_cell.angle_alpha   90.00
_cell.angle_beta   90.00
_cell.angle_gamma   90.00
#
_symmetry.space_group_name_H-M   'P 1'
#
loop_
_entity.id
_entity.type
_entity.pdbx_description
1 polymer ?
#
loop_
_entity_poly.entity_id
_entity_poly.type
_entity_poly.pdbx_seq_one_letter_code
_entity_poly.pdbx_strand_id
1 'polypeptide(L)'
;MRLTRTAALAALAAFVLPAAAAAQTGPAWKPTHISADVLPLVCAPAITYEAPAVPLHVTGGQALEVRIGWAPGDLITINAGRNNGIQVGQEFFARRLQKERDQIVSRETPGTIRTAGWIRVYAVDDEMSLATIQYACDPIEVGDYLEPFALPTAVPRAPKMGKPEKGNYARVLSGNDRRHTFSAGEFIVIDRGRDYGIVPGSQFVVYHDKKESGNFLYESADAVAVDVRESSATLQLTFSRTAVLVNDYVSMRK
;
A
#
# COMPACT_ATOMS: atom_id res chain seq x y z
N MET A 1 80.92 23.86 47.00
CA MET A 1 80.15 22.65 46.69
C MET A 1 78.74 23.03 46.46
N ARG A 2 78.23 22.99 45.25
CA ARG A 2 76.83 23.30 44.88
C ARG A 2 76.30 22.05 44.20
N LEU A 3 75.34 21.42 44.82
CA LEU A 3 74.60 20.29 44.27
C LEU A 3 73.40 20.82 43.41
N THR A 4 73.45 20.54 42.12
CA THR A 4 72.30 20.74 41.22
C THR A 4 71.40 19.52 41.22
N ARG A 5 70.13 19.75 41.59
CA ARG A 5 69.05 18.75 41.49
C ARG A 5 68.38 18.90 40.13
N THR A 6 68.49 17.91 39.31
CA THR A 6 67.74 17.77 38.04
C THR A 6 66.39 17.09 38.34
N ALA A 7 65.30 17.82 38.11
CA ALA A 7 63.95 17.28 38.18
C ALA A 7 63.59 16.70 36.80
N ALA A 8 63.29 15.42 36.76
CA ALA A 8 62.74 14.73 35.58
C ALA A 8 61.21 14.89 35.52
N LEU A 9 60.70 15.58 34.49
CA LEU A 9 59.27 15.62 34.17
C LEU A 9 58.92 14.36 33.37
N ALA A 10 58.08 13.48 33.94
CA ALA A 10 57.48 12.39 33.24
C ALA A 10 56.17 12.89 32.57
N ALA A 11 56.13 12.93 31.24
CA ALA A 11 54.95 13.25 30.47
C ALA A 11 54.09 11.98 30.33
N LEU A 12 52.92 11.97 30.96
CA LEU A 12 51.89 10.93 30.73
C LEU A 12 51.18 11.26 29.41
N ALA A 13 51.45 10.47 28.37
CA ALA A 13 50.67 10.48 27.15
C ALA A 13 49.37 9.69 27.32
N ALA A 14 48.25 10.37 27.44
CA ALA A 14 46.92 9.72 27.46
C ALA A 14 46.58 9.27 26.05
N PHE A 15 46.59 7.96 25.78
CA PHE A 15 46.08 7.35 24.58
C PHE A 15 44.55 7.37 24.65
N VAL A 16 43.93 8.30 23.87
CA VAL A 16 42.49 8.26 23.59
C VAL A 16 42.27 7.22 22.51
N LEU A 17 41.83 6.04 22.89
CA LEU A 17 41.33 5.04 21.91
C LEU A 17 40.01 5.52 21.31
N PRO A 18 39.89 5.58 19.97
CA PRO A 18 38.59 5.87 19.35
C PRO A 18 37.63 4.75 19.70
N ALA A 19 36.51 5.10 20.33
CA ALA A 19 35.41 4.17 20.51
C ALA A 19 34.92 3.72 19.11
N ALA A 20 35.20 2.47 18.76
CA ALA A 20 34.64 1.87 17.55
C ALA A 20 33.10 1.90 17.70
N ALA A 21 32.44 2.73 16.90
CA ALA A 21 31.01 2.70 16.76
C ALA A 21 30.62 1.28 16.31
N ALA A 22 30.06 0.50 17.24
CA ALA A 22 29.50 -0.80 16.90
C ALA A 22 28.38 -0.55 15.90
N ALA A 23 28.60 -0.88 14.64
CA ALA A 23 27.56 -0.94 13.63
C ALA A 23 26.52 -1.93 14.18
N GLN A 24 25.33 -1.43 14.55
CA GLN A 24 24.23 -2.26 14.94
C GLN A 24 23.82 -3.07 13.70
N THR A 25 24.36 -4.28 13.60
CA THR A 25 23.84 -5.27 12.66
C THR A 25 22.46 -5.66 13.18
N GLY A 26 21.42 -5.04 12.59
CA GLY A 26 20.05 -5.48 12.82
C GLY A 26 19.93 -6.97 12.49
N PRO A 27 18.91 -7.66 13.00
CA PRO A 27 18.71 -9.07 12.74
C PRO A 27 18.77 -9.35 11.24
N ALA A 28 19.51 -10.39 10.84
CA ALA A 28 19.69 -10.76 9.45
C ALA A 28 18.31 -10.94 8.80
N TRP A 29 17.97 -10.02 7.87
CA TRP A 29 16.69 -10.01 7.22
C TRP A 29 16.54 -11.24 6.31
N LYS A 30 15.44 -11.97 6.51
CA LYS A 30 14.97 -12.97 5.54
C LYS A 30 13.90 -12.31 4.69
N PRO A 31 14.04 -12.30 3.35
CA PRO A 31 12.99 -11.80 2.48
C PRO A 31 11.69 -12.55 2.77
N THR A 32 10.60 -11.82 3.02
CA THR A 32 9.28 -12.42 3.10
C THR A 32 8.94 -12.95 1.72
N HIS A 33 8.91 -14.26 1.57
CA HIS A 33 8.55 -14.89 0.31
C HIS A 33 7.04 -14.75 0.13
N ILE A 34 6.62 -13.80 -0.70
CA ILE A 34 5.22 -13.64 -1.08
C ILE A 34 4.96 -14.54 -2.28
N SER A 35 3.92 -15.38 -2.19
CA SER A 35 3.52 -16.21 -3.31
C SER A 35 3.05 -15.33 -4.50
N ALA A 36 3.22 -15.84 -5.72
CA ALA A 36 2.81 -15.13 -6.93
C ALA A 36 1.30 -14.80 -6.95
N ASP A 37 0.49 -15.56 -6.22
CA ASP A 37 -0.96 -15.33 -6.12
C ASP A 37 -1.33 -14.15 -5.21
N VAL A 38 -0.49 -13.85 -4.22
CA VAL A 38 -0.71 -12.77 -3.25
C VAL A 38 -0.10 -11.46 -3.73
N LEU A 39 0.99 -11.53 -4.47
CA LEU A 39 1.73 -10.34 -4.88
C LEU A 39 0.88 -9.29 -5.61
N PRO A 40 0.00 -9.64 -6.56
CA PRO A 40 -0.90 -8.66 -7.18
C PRO A 40 -1.87 -7.98 -6.21
N LEU A 41 -2.25 -8.68 -5.12
CA LEU A 41 -3.18 -8.14 -4.12
C LEU A 41 -2.57 -6.98 -3.32
N VAL A 42 -1.24 -6.92 -3.22
CA VAL A 42 -0.54 -5.77 -2.61
C VAL A 42 -0.88 -4.47 -3.35
N CYS A 43 -1.11 -4.55 -4.65
CA CYS A 43 -1.39 -3.41 -5.53
C CYS A 43 -2.89 -3.07 -5.64
N ALA A 44 -3.75 -3.81 -4.96
CA ALA A 44 -5.18 -3.58 -5.04
C ALA A 44 -5.54 -2.14 -4.61
N PRO A 45 -6.29 -1.38 -5.44
CA PRO A 45 -6.75 -0.05 -5.10
C PRO A 45 -7.84 -0.12 -4.03
N ALA A 46 -8.08 1.01 -3.36
CA ALA A 46 -9.20 1.17 -2.45
C ALA A 46 -9.83 2.56 -2.65
N ILE A 47 -10.99 2.79 -2.07
CA ILE A 47 -11.56 4.14 -1.97
C ILE A 47 -11.62 4.60 -0.52
N THR A 48 -11.68 5.91 -0.35
CA THR A 48 -11.94 6.55 0.94
C THR A 48 -12.95 7.67 0.75
N TYR A 49 -13.80 7.85 1.76
CA TYR A 49 -14.77 8.94 1.83
C TYR A 49 -14.26 10.11 2.67
N GLU A 50 -13.08 9.96 3.25
CA GLU A 50 -12.37 10.98 4.02
C GLU A 50 -10.91 11.01 3.58
N ALA A 51 -10.32 12.20 3.55
CA ALA A 51 -8.89 12.33 3.28
C ALA A 51 -8.10 11.66 4.42
N PRO A 52 -7.19 10.72 4.13
CA PRO A 52 -6.40 10.10 5.18
C PRO A 52 -5.54 11.16 5.89
N ALA A 53 -5.45 11.04 7.22
CA ALA A 53 -4.42 11.76 7.96
C ALA A 53 -3.04 11.25 7.50
N VAL A 54 -2.10 12.16 7.22
CA VAL A 54 -0.80 11.83 6.63
C VAL A 54 0.36 12.22 7.58
N PRO A 55 0.39 11.70 8.83
CA PRO A 55 1.48 12.01 9.75
C PRO A 55 2.79 11.34 9.33
N LEU A 56 2.74 10.15 8.77
CA LEU A 56 3.89 9.35 8.34
C LEU A 56 3.92 9.27 6.82
N HIS A 57 5.01 9.74 6.20
CA HIS A 57 5.12 9.80 4.73
C HIS A 57 6.57 9.76 4.25
N VAL A 58 6.74 9.49 2.97
CA VAL A 58 8.02 9.52 2.25
C VAL A 58 8.45 10.97 2.04
N THR A 59 9.68 11.29 2.42
CA THR A 59 10.25 12.65 2.29
C THR A 59 11.29 12.77 1.16
N GLY A 60 11.83 11.65 0.68
CA GLY A 60 12.83 11.65 -0.36
C GLY A 60 13.53 10.31 -0.53
N GLY A 61 14.63 10.30 -1.23
CA GLY A 61 15.54 9.17 -1.36
C GLY A 61 16.91 9.48 -0.77
N GLN A 62 17.71 8.45 -0.56
CA GLN A 62 19.07 8.61 -0.06
C GLN A 62 20.00 9.25 -1.09
N ALA A 63 19.73 9.08 -2.39
CA ALA A 63 20.55 9.67 -3.44
C ALA A 63 20.36 11.19 -3.52
N LEU A 64 21.45 11.91 -3.74
CA LEU A 64 21.45 13.38 -3.91
C LEU A 64 20.79 13.82 -5.22
N GLU A 65 20.52 12.90 -6.12
CA GLU A 65 19.86 13.19 -7.40
C GLU A 65 18.38 13.50 -7.19
N VAL A 66 17.91 14.54 -7.87
CA VAL A 66 16.47 14.87 -7.91
C VAL A 66 15.77 13.82 -8.75
N ARG A 67 15.00 12.95 -8.10
CA ARG A 67 14.16 11.92 -8.74
C ARG A 67 12.71 12.21 -8.45
N ILE A 68 11.84 11.89 -9.39
CA ILE A 68 10.39 12.01 -9.23
C ILE A 68 9.84 10.82 -8.42
N GLY A 69 10.49 9.65 -8.51
CA GLY A 69 10.08 8.45 -7.80
C GLY A 69 11.18 7.40 -7.71
N TRP A 70 10.95 6.42 -6.86
CA TRP A 70 11.87 5.35 -6.52
C TRP A 70 11.25 3.97 -6.77
N ALA A 71 12.12 3.00 -7.05
CA ALA A 71 11.79 1.62 -7.42
C ALA A 71 12.47 0.60 -6.48
N PRO A 72 12.16 -0.70 -6.57
CA PRO A 72 12.83 -1.73 -5.79
C PRO A 72 14.36 -1.66 -5.95
N GLY A 73 15.06 -1.71 -4.80
CA GLY A 73 16.51 -1.53 -4.72
C GLY A 73 16.95 -0.12 -4.31
N ASP A 74 16.08 0.88 -4.43
CA ASP A 74 16.36 2.22 -3.91
C ASP A 74 16.12 2.29 -2.39
N LEU A 75 16.84 3.22 -1.74
CA LEU A 75 16.62 3.63 -0.36
C LEU A 75 15.83 4.95 -0.35
N ILE A 76 14.77 4.98 0.44
CA ILE A 76 13.93 6.15 0.66
C ILE A 76 13.99 6.62 2.10
N THR A 77 13.69 7.88 2.34
CA THR A 77 13.59 8.50 3.67
C THR A 77 12.14 8.70 4.06
N ILE A 78 11.85 8.50 5.34
CA ILE A 78 10.54 8.74 5.95
C ILE A 78 10.67 9.74 7.10
N ASN A 79 9.64 10.55 7.33
CA ASN A 79 9.59 11.66 8.30
C ASN A 79 9.40 11.22 9.75
N ALA A 80 9.75 10.01 10.10
CA ALA A 80 9.62 9.50 11.47
C ALA A 80 10.80 8.60 11.82
N GLY A 81 11.19 8.65 13.09
CA GLY A 81 12.29 7.90 13.64
C GLY A 81 11.95 7.24 14.97
N ARG A 82 12.97 7.01 15.78
CA ARG A 82 12.85 6.36 17.09
C ARG A 82 11.89 7.10 18.02
N ASN A 83 11.90 8.44 17.99
CA ASN A 83 11.00 9.28 18.79
C ASN A 83 9.51 9.07 18.45
N ASN A 84 9.22 8.56 17.25
CA ASN A 84 7.86 8.25 16.78
C ASN A 84 7.53 6.74 16.88
N GLY A 85 8.39 5.94 17.53
CA GLY A 85 8.20 4.50 17.69
C GLY A 85 8.56 3.65 16.48
N ILE A 86 9.26 4.21 15.50
CA ILE A 86 9.73 3.46 14.34
C ILE A 86 10.88 2.52 14.76
N GLN A 87 10.84 1.30 14.24
CA GLN A 87 11.84 0.27 14.51
C GLN A 87 12.36 -0.35 13.21
N VAL A 88 13.61 -0.79 13.23
CA VAL A 88 14.20 -1.54 12.12
C VAL A 88 13.39 -2.81 11.86
N GLY A 89 13.10 -3.08 10.60
CA GLY A 89 12.32 -4.22 10.16
C GLY A 89 10.80 -3.99 10.11
N GLN A 90 10.29 -2.86 10.59
CA GLN A 90 8.88 -2.51 10.39
C GLN A 90 8.57 -2.36 8.91
N GLU A 91 7.35 -2.73 8.54
CA GLU A 91 6.89 -2.72 7.17
C GLU A 91 5.66 -1.83 7.01
N PHE A 92 5.59 -1.15 5.87
CA PHE A 92 4.50 -0.23 5.55
C PHE A 92 4.10 -0.35 4.09
N PHE A 93 2.81 -0.20 3.81
CA PHE A 93 2.35 0.20 2.49
C PHE A 93 2.72 1.67 2.26
N ALA A 94 3.26 1.98 1.08
CA ALA A 94 3.32 3.34 0.57
C ALA A 94 2.07 3.58 -0.30
N ARG A 95 1.25 4.57 0.08
CA ARG A 95 -0.06 4.81 -0.53
C ARG A 95 -0.21 6.27 -0.94
N ARG A 96 -1.01 6.50 -1.97
CA ARG A 96 -1.29 7.83 -2.50
C ARG A 96 -2.78 8.03 -2.67
N LEU A 97 -3.30 9.15 -2.12
CA LEU A 97 -4.65 9.57 -2.42
C LEU A 97 -4.68 10.22 -3.80
N GLN A 98 -5.38 9.61 -4.73
CA GLN A 98 -5.66 10.16 -6.04
C GLN A 98 -6.99 10.88 -6.01
N LYS A 99 -6.96 12.18 -6.27
CA LYS A 99 -8.15 13.02 -6.38
C LYS A 99 -8.00 13.97 -7.58
N GLU A 100 -9.11 14.42 -8.12
CA GLU A 100 -9.11 15.51 -9.07
C GLU A 100 -8.62 16.80 -8.40
N ARG A 101 -8.12 17.76 -9.20
CA ARG A 101 -7.74 19.07 -8.69
C ARG A 101 -8.97 19.69 -8.02
N ASP A 102 -8.79 20.21 -6.80
CA ASP A 102 -9.83 20.84 -6.00
C ASP A 102 -11.00 19.92 -5.55
N GLN A 103 -10.92 18.63 -5.80
CA GLN A 103 -11.90 17.65 -5.31
C GLN A 103 -11.84 17.58 -3.78
N ILE A 104 -12.98 17.80 -3.14
CA ILE A 104 -13.19 17.48 -1.73
C ILE A 104 -13.64 16.02 -1.66
N VAL A 105 -12.86 15.21 -0.96
CA VAL A 105 -13.20 13.78 -0.75
C VAL A 105 -14.39 13.70 0.20
N SER A 106 -15.47 13.07 -0.24
CA SER A 106 -16.72 12.92 0.52
C SER A 106 -17.42 11.61 0.14
N ARG A 107 -18.62 11.37 0.69
CA ARG A 107 -19.44 10.22 0.30
C ARG A 107 -19.94 10.32 -1.14
N GLU A 108 -20.18 11.52 -1.65
CA GLU A 108 -20.61 11.76 -3.02
C GLU A 108 -19.42 11.69 -4.02
N THR A 109 -18.25 12.06 -3.55
CA THR A 109 -17.02 12.12 -4.36
C THR A 109 -15.87 11.40 -3.66
N PRO A 110 -15.87 10.05 -3.63
CA PRO A 110 -14.82 9.31 -2.97
C PRO A 110 -13.46 9.51 -3.65
N GLY A 111 -12.41 9.54 -2.83
CA GLY A 111 -11.03 9.52 -3.31
C GLY A 111 -10.55 8.09 -3.55
N THR A 112 -9.78 7.86 -4.61
CA THR A 112 -9.13 6.57 -4.85
C THR A 112 -7.81 6.51 -4.09
N ILE A 113 -7.60 5.47 -3.30
CA ILE A 113 -6.33 5.16 -2.67
C ILE A 113 -5.58 4.20 -3.61
N ARG A 114 -4.42 4.63 -4.07
CA ARG A 114 -3.48 3.81 -4.82
C ARG A 114 -2.37 3.32 -3.92
N THR A 115 -2.04 2.05 -4.01
CA THR A 115 -0.83 1.51 -3.37
C THR A 115 0.33 1.67 -4.34
N ALA A 116 1.31 2.50 -3.98
CA ALA A 116 2.55 2.67 -4.76
C ALA A 116 3.49 1.49 -4.52
N GLY A 117 3.49 0.91 -3.33
CA GLY A 117 4.32 -0.24 -3.04
C GLY A 117 4.31 -0.64 -1.56
N TRP A 118 5.30 -1.42 -1.23
CA TRP A 118 5.58 -1.91 0.10
C TRP A 118 7.04 -1.69 0.43
N ILE A 119 7.29 -1.12 1.61
CA ILE A 119 8.61 -0.76 2.10
C ILE A 119 8.91 -1.43 3.42
N ARG A 120 10.20 -1.56 3.74
CA ARG A 120 10.70 -2.04 5.04
C ARG A 120 11.75 -1.08 5.58
N VAL A 121 11.63 -0.73 6.85
CA VAL A 121 12.59 0.12 7.54
C VAL A 121 13.94 -0.59 7.66
N TYR A 122 14.99 0.04 7.15
CA TYR A 122 16.35 -0.47 7.13
C TYR A 122 17.20 0.11 8.27
N ALA A 123 17.12 1.42 8.50
CA ALA A 123 17.84 2.12 9.55
C ALA A 123 16.95 3.19 10.18
N VAL A 124 17.15 3.48 11.46
CA VAL A 124 16.34 4.41 12.24
C VAL A 124 17.25 5.37 12.99
N ASP A 125 17.05 6.67 12.76
CA ASP A 125 17.57 7.76 13.58
C ASP A 125 16.48 8.29 14.52
N ASP A 126 16.73 9.34 15.27
CA ASP A 126 15.78 9.86 16.26
C ASP A 126 14.53 10.47 15.62
N GLU A 127 14.69 11.20 14.50
CA GLU A 127 13.61 11.94 13.83
C GLU A 127 13.24 11.40 12.44
N MET A 128 14.10 10.59 11.82
CA MET A 128 13.87 10.06 10.48
C MET A 128 14.35 8.62 10.37
N SER A 129 13.91 7.94 9.32
CA SER A 129 14.37 6.58 9.04
C SER A 129 14.63 6.38 7.55
N LEU A 130 15.50 5.41 7.26
CA LEU A 130 15.72 4.90 5.90
C LEU A 130 14.92 3.61 5.73
N ALA A 131 14.31 3.45 4.58
CA ALA A 131 13.57 2.25 4.22
C ALA A 131 13.98 1.74 2.83
N THR A 132 13.93 0.42 2.66
CA THR A 132 14.11 -0.24 1.36
C THR A 132 12.76 -0.52 0.73
N ILE A 133 12.66 -0.35 -0.58
CA ILE A 133 11.47 -0.71 -1.35
C ILE A 133 11.52 -2.21 -1.61
N GLN A 134 10.55 -2.95 -1.04
CA GLN A 134 10.44 -4.39 -1.17
C GLN A 134 9.71 -4.78 -2.46
N TYR A 135 8.68 -4.00 -2.80
CA TYR A 135 7.90 -4.18 -4.01
C TYR A 135 7.28 -2.83 -4.42
N ALA A 136 7.23 -2.56 -5.70
CA ALA A 136 6.60 -1.37 -6.25
C ALA A 136 5.51 -1.76 -7.25
N CYS A 137 4.31 -1.26 -7.03
CA CYS A 137 3.19 -1.31 -7.97
C CYS A 137 3.26 -0.12 -8.92
N ASP A 138 3.87 0.97 -8.43
CA ASP A 138 4.10 2.25 -9.09
C ASP A 138 5.36 2.88 -8.49
N PRO A 139 6.03 3.84 -9.13
CA PRO A 139 7.10 4.57 -8.47
C PRO A 139 6.63 5.19 -7.15
N ILE A 140 7.39 4.94 -6.07
CA ILE A 140 7.13 5.59 -4.78
C ILE A 140 7.63 7.02 -4.86
N GLU A 141 6.82 7.99 -4.44
CA GLU A 141 7.09 9.42 -4.58
C GLU A 141 7.11 10.12 -3.22
N VAL A 142 7.66 11.32 -3.18
CA VAL A 142 7.57 12.21 -2.02
C VAL A 142 6.09 12.50 -1.72
N GLY A 143 5.71 12.38 -0.45
CA GLY A 143 4.34 12.60 0.00
C GLY A 143 3.46 11.34 -0.02
N ASP A 144 3.94 10.21 -0.53
CA ASP A 144 3.24 8.94 -0.34
C ASP A 144 3.17 8.65 1.16
N TYR A 145 1.94 8.48 1.67
CA TYR A 145 1.72 8.21 3.09
C TYR A 145 1.89 6.72 3.40
N LEU A 146 2.21 6.43 4.65
CA LEU A 146 2.56 5.09 5.08
C LEU A 146 1.48 4.53 6.01
N GLU A 147 0.99 3.35 5.68
CA GLU A 147 0.10 2.55 6.53
C GLU A 147 0.82 1.26 6.95
N PRO A 148 0.59 0.75 8.18
CA PRO A 148 1.16 -0.53 8.58
C PRO A 148 0.88 -1.61 7.54
N PHE A 149 1.92 -2.35 7.15
CA PHE A 149 1.80 -3.42 6.18
C PHE A 149 1.15 -4.64 6.82
N ALA A 150 0.13 -5.16 6.16
CA ALA A 150 -0.44 -6.47 6.44
C ALA A 150 -0.46 -7.26 5.14
N LEU A 151 0.18 -8.44 5.15
CA LEU A 151 0.22 -9.27 3.96
C LEU A 151 -1.20 -9.67 3.55
N PRO A 152 -1.64 -9.34 2.32
CA PRO A 152 -2.95 -9.77 1.86
C PRO A 152 -3.07 -11.30 1.86
N THR A 153 -4.23 -11.80 2.22
CA THR A 153 -4.50 -13.24 2.17
C THR A 153 -5.00 -13.60 0.77
N ALA A 154 -4.35 -14.58 0.14
CA ALA A 154 -4.85 -15.12 -1.11
C ALA A 154 -6.26 -15.67 -0.91
N VAL A 155 -7.18 -15.24 -1.76
CA VAL A 155 -8.52 -15.80 -1.77
C VAL A 155 -8.52 -17.01 -2.70
N PRO A 156 -8.76 -18.23 -2.19
CA PRO A 156 -8.81 -19.41 -3.04
C PRO A 156 -9.85 -19.24 -4.15
N ARG A 157 -9.50 -19.63 -5.37
CA ARG A 157 -10.51 -19.78 -6.44
C ARG A 157 -11.49 -20.88 -6.03
N ALA A 158 -12.62 -20.48 -5.50
CA ALA A 158 -13.70 -21.38 -5.19
C ALA A 158 -14.57 -21.62 -6.44
N PRO A 159 -15.21 -22.81 -6.57
CA PRO A 159 -16.26 -23.00 -7.56
C PRO A 159 -17.32 -21.91 -7.42
N LYS A 160 -17.97 -21.55 -8.54
CA LYS A 160 -19.08 -20.59 -8.50
C LYS A 160 -20.18 -21.12 -7.58
N MET A 161 -20.42 -20.45 -6.49
CA MET A 161 -21.42 -20.82 -5.50
C MET A 161 -22.59 -19.85 -5.52
N GLY A 162 -23.79 -20.38 -5.38
CA GLY A 162 -25.01 -19.60 -5.26
C GLY A 162 -25.46 -18.92 -6.56
N LYS A 163 -26.55 -18.18 -6.44
CA LYS A 163 -27.15 -17.39 -7.53
C LYS A 163 -26.95 -15.91 -7.23
N PRO A 164 -26.76 -15.06 -8.26
CA PRO A 164 -26.69 -13.63 -8.03
C PRO A 164 -28.01 -13.09 -7.49
N GLU A 165 -27.91 -12.21 -6.49
CA GLU A 165 -29.07 -11.56 -5.90
C GLU A 165 -29.62 -10.50 -6.87
N LYS A 166 -30.90 -10.62 -7.25
CA LYS A 166 -31.55 -9.67 -8.15
C LYS A 166 -32.05 -8.43 -7.40
N GLY A 167 -31.89 -7.25 -8.01
CA GLY A 167 -32.48 -6.00 -7.50
C GLY A 167 -31.65 -5.29 -6.43
N ASN A 168 -30.64 -5.93 -5.86
CA ASN A 168 -29.77 -5.34 -4.84
C ASN A 168 -28.35 -5.22 -5.38
N TYR A 169 -28.14 -4.27 -6.29
CA TYR A 169 -26.88 -4.12 -6.99
C TYR A 169 -25.99 -3.09 -6.30
N ALA A 170 -24.70 -3.40 -6.18
CA ALA A 170 -23.63 -2.43 -6.00
C ALA A 170 -23.25 -1.78 -7.34
N ARG A 171 -22.41 -0.75 -7.31
CA ARG A 171 -21.87 -0.07 -8.47
C ARG A 171 -20.36 -0.10 -8.48
N VAL A 172 -19.77 -0.24 -9.65
CA VAL A 172 -18.35 -0.05 -9.87
C VAL A 172 -18.05 1.44 -9.79
N LEU A 173 -17.23 1.82 -8.80
CA LEU A 173 -16.83 3.22 -8.58
C LEU A 173 -15.51 3.56 -9.28
N SER A 174 -14.55 2.66 -9.23
CA SER A 174 -13.20 2.86 -9.75
C SER A 174 -12.49 1.52 -9.92
N GLY A 175 -11.23 1.54 -10.30
CA GLY A 175 -10.37 0.36 -10.36
C GLY A 175 -8.91 0.76 -10.57
N ASN A 176 -8.14 -0.11 -11.21
CA ASN A 176 -6.74 0.15 -11.47
C ASN A 176 -6.52 1.42 -12.32
N ASP A 177 -5.54 2.23 -11.94
CA ASP A 177 -4.91 3.25 -12.78
C ASP A 177 -5.84 4.35 -13.34
N ARG A 178 -6.93 4.70 -12.64
CA ARG A 178 -7.95 5.68 -13.10
C ARG A 178 -8.56 5.35 -14.48
N ARG A 179 -8.47 4.09 -14.88
CA ARG A 179 -9.12 3.65 -16.11
C ARG A 179 -10.63 3.56 -15.90
N HIS A 180 -11.36 3.66 -17.01
CA HIS A 180 -12.81 3.49 -17.01
C HIS A 180 -13.24 2.09 -17.42
N THR A 181 -12.29 1.26 -17.85
CA THR A 181 -12.55 -0.10 -18.35
C THR A 181 -11.58 -1.09 -17.72
N PHE A 182 -12.09 -2.26 -17.37
CA PHE A 182 -11.34 -3.30 -16.66
C PHE A 182 -11.64 -4.68 -17.25
N SER A 183 -10.69 -5.61 -17.10
CA SER A 183 -10.75 -6.97 -17.59
C SER A 183 -10.28 -7.99 -16.56
N ALA A 184 -10.36 -9.27 -16.90
CA ALA A 184 -9.91 -10.36 -16.03
C ALA A 184 -8.47 -10.16 -15.52
N GLY A 185 -8.25 -10.41 -14.23
CA GLY A 185 -6.99 -10.17 -13.51
C GLY A 185 -6.88 -8.80 -12.85
N GLU A 186 -7.66 -7.81 -13.28
CA GLU A 186 -7.65 -6.46 -12.75
C GLU A 186 -8.59 -6.30 -11.55
N PHE A 187 -8.45 -5.16 -10.86
CA PHE A 187 -9.27 -4.84 -9.70
C PHE A 187 -10.30 -3.76 -10.02
N ILE A 188 -11.47 -3.90 -9.41
CA ILE A 188 -12.52 -2.88 -9.36
C ILE A 188 -12.90 -2.62 -7.90
N VAL A 189 -13.34 -1.41 -7.61
CA VAL A 189 -13.84 -1.02 -6.29
C VAL A 189 -15.34 -0.74 -6.40
N ILE A 190 -16.12 -1.28 -5.46
CA ILE A 190 -17.57 -1.14 -5.41
C ILE A 190 -18.02 -0.33 -4.19
N ASP A 191 -19.22 0.26 -4.26
CA ASP A 191 -19.86 1.11 -3.26
C ASP A 191 -20.51 0.35 -2.09
N ARG A 192 -20.13 -0.92 -1.87
CA ARG A 192 -20.63 -1.76 -0.77
C ARG A 192 -19.51 -2.52 -0.12
N GLY A 193 -19.60 -2.68 1.21
CA GLY A 193 -18.58 -3.31 2.02
C GLY A 193 -19.15 -4.27 3.06
N ARG A 194 -18.53 -4.26 4.23
CA ARG A 194 -18.87 -5.13 5.35
C ARG A 194 -20.29 -4.86 5.87
N ASP A 195 -20.77 -3.63 5.79
CA ASP A 195 -22.14 -3.22 6.11
C ASP A 195 -23.22 -3.94 5.27
N TYR A 196 -22.85 -4.50 4.12
CA TYR A 196 -23.70 -5.34 3.27
C TYR A 196 -23.42 -6.83 3.40
N GLY A 197 -22.66 -7.26 4.42
CA GLY A 197 -22.30 -8.66 4.65
C GLY A 197 -21.24 -9.19 3.70
N ILE A 198 -20.51 -8.32 3.00
CA ILE A 198 -19.39 -8.72 2.16
C ILE A 198 -18.20 -9.10 3.05
N VAL A 199 -17.58 -10.22 2.74
CA VAL A 199 -16.34 -10.69 3.37
C VAL A 199 -15.32 -11.05 2.30
N PRO A 200 -14.01 -11.08 2.61
CA PRO A 200 -13.02 -11.58 1.68
C PRO A 200 -13.40 -12.98 1.18
N GLY A 201 -13.36 -13.18 -0.14
CA GLY A 201 -13.81 -14.43 -0.78
C GLY A 201 -15.28 -14.43 -1.25
N SER A 202 -16.08 -13.44 -0.89
CA SER A 202 -17.44 -13.27 -1.46
C SER A 202 -17.37 -13.19 -2.97
N GLN A 203 -18.24 -13.92 -3.67
CA GLN A 203 -18.26 -14.01 -5.13
C GLN A 203 -19.34 -13.11 -5.72
N PHE A 204 -19.04 -12.56 -6.89
CA PHE A 204 -19.87 -11.56 -7.56
C PHE A 204 -20.03 -11.86 -9.04
N VAL A 205 -21.12 -11.34 -9.59
CA VAL A 205 -21.32 -11.19 -11.03
C VAL A 205 -21.42 -9.70 -11.35
N VAL A 206 -20.73 -9.30 -12.38
CA VAL A 206 -20.80 -7.92 -12.90
C VAL A 206 -21.72 -7.91 -14.10
N TYR A 207 -22.57 -6.90 -14.16
CA TYR A 207 -23.55 -6.71 -15.23
C TYR A 207 -23.36 -5.34 -15.88
N HIS A 208 -23.36 -5.33 -17.18
CA HIS A 208 -23.42 -4.10 -17.98
C HIS A 208 -24.84 -3.83 -18.46
N ASP A 209 -25.25 -2.57 -18.44
CA ASP A 209 -26.54 -2.12 -18.96
C ASP A 209 -26.38 -1.30 -20.23
N LYS A 210 -26.58 -1.93 -21.38
CA LYS A 210 -26.45 -1.28 -22.71
C LYS A 210 -27.37 -0.09 -22.92
N LYS A 211 -28.48 -0.02 -22.17
CA LYS A 211 -29.50 1.00 -22.35
C LYS A 211 -29.56 2.01 -21.22
N GLU A 212 -28.68 1.85 -20.23
CA GLU A 212 -28.66 2.69 -19.01
C GLU A 212 -30.04 2.78 -18.30
N SER A 213 -30.89 1.77 -18.52
CA SER A 213 -32.26 1.73 -18.03
C SER A 213 -32.46 0.77 -16.84
N GLY A 214 -31.46 -0.02 -16.48
CA GLY A 214 -31.52 -1.06 -15.44
C GLY A 214 -32.33 -2.31 -15.87
N ASN A 215 -32.91 -2.33 -17.07
CA ASN A 215 -33.80 -3.39 -17.52
C ASN A 215 -33.14 -4.46 -18.42
N PHE A 216 -31.97 -4.15 -18.98
CA PHE A 216 -31.27 -5.01 -19.92
C PHE A 216 -29.83 -5.28 -19.46
N LEU A 217 -29.73 -5.90 -18.30
CA LEU A 217 -28.47 -6.30 -17.70
C LEU A 217 -27.98 -7.60 -18.33
N TYR A 218 -26.74 -7.61 -18.83
CA TYR A 218 -26.07 -8.83 -19.24
C TYR A 218 -24.77 -9.02 -18.49
N GLU A 219 -24.45 -10.27 -18.18
CA GLU A 219 -23.25 -10.63 -17.45
C GLU A 219 -22.00 -10.27 -18.24
N SER A 220 -21.17 -9.37 -17.70
CA SER A 220 -19.89 -8.96 -18.25
C SER A 220 -18.71 -9.70 -17.65
N ALA A 221 -18.74 -9.97 -16.34
CA ALA A 221 -17.64 -10.59 -15.63
C ALA A 221 -18.06 -11.32 -14.36
N ASP A 222 -17.14 -12.17 -13.84
CA ASP A 222 -17.17 -12.72 -12.50
C ASP A 222 -16.04 -12.09 -11.68
N ALA A 223 -16.27 -11.89 -10.37
CA ALA A 223 -15.30 -11.29 -9.48
C ALA A 223 -15.33 -11.92 -8.08
N VAL A 224 -14.26 -11.68 -7.30
CA VAL A 224 -14.13 -12.11 -5.91
C VAL A 224 -13.63 -10.96 -5.05
N ALA A 225 -14.19 -10.79 -3.85
CA ALA A 225 -13.73 -9.78 -2.91
C ALA A 225 -12.36 -10.13 -2.35
N VAL A 226 -11.39 -9.20 -2.45
CA VAL A 226 -10.01 -9.36 -1.97
C VAL A 226 -9.67 -8.43 -0.82
N ASP A 227 -10.26 -7.22 -0.79
CA ASP A 227 -10.19 -6.28 0.33
C ASP A 227 -11.59 -5.77 0.65
N VAL A 228 -11.95 -5.73 1.93
CA VAL A 228 -13.30 -5.33 2.36
C VAL A 228 -13.20 -4.31 3.47
N ARG A 229 -13.67 -3.10 3.18
CA ARG A 229 -13.82 -2.00 4.12
C ARG A 229 -15.26 -1.90 4.59
N GLU A 230 -15.58 -0.95 5.45
CA GLU A 230 -16.92 -0.82 6.02
C GLU A 230 -17.98 -0.62 4.92
N SER A 231 -17.80 0.38 4.06
CA SER A 231 -18.77 0.79 3.04
C SER A 231 -18.26 0.60 1.59
N SER A 232 -17.18 -0.15 1.38
CA SER A 232 -16.64 -0.45 0.06
C SER A 232 -15.90 -1.79 0.06
N ALA A 233 -15.76 -2.38 -1.13
CA ALA A 233 -14.93 -3.56 -1.30
C ALA A 233 -14.15 -3.48 -2.62
N THR A 234 -12.93 -4.01 -2.61
CA THR A 234 -12.14 -4.22 -3.81
C THR A 234 -12.31 -5.65 -4.27
N LEU A 235 -12.70 -5.80 -5.51
CA LEU A 235 -12.93 -7.08 -6.15
C LEU A 235 -11.85 -7.33 -7.21
N GLN A 236 -11.33 -8.55 -7.27
CA GLN A 236 -10.52 -9.01 -8.41
C GLN A 236 -11.44 -9.67 -9.44
N LEU A 237 -11.35 -9.22 -10.69
CA LEU A 237 -12.04 -9.84 -11.81
C LEU A 237 -11.40 -11.19 -12.13
N THR A 238 -12.12 -12.27 -11.91
CA THR A 238 -11.62 -13.63 -12.14
C THR A 238 -11.84 -14.11 -13.56
N PHE A 239 -12.86 -13.57 -14.21
CA PHE A 239 -13.20 -13.85 -15.59
C PHE A 239 -13.96 -12.64 -16.19
N SER A 240 -13.75 -12.31 -17.45
CA SER A 240 -14.54 -11.30 -18.17
C SER A 240 -14.92 -11.79 -19.56
N ARG A 241 -16.19 -11.60 -19.94
CA ARG A 241 -16.70 -11.83 -21.28
C ARG A 241 -16.57 -10.57 -22.12
N THR A 242 -16.75 -9.44 -21.47
CA THR A 242 -16.59 -8.09 -22.04
C THR A 242 -15.90 -7.22 -21.04
N ALA A 243 -15.44 -6.04 -21.43
CA ALA A 243 -14.90 -5.05 -20.51
C ALA A 243 -15.94 -4.67 -19.45
N VAL A 244 -15.49 -4.56 -18.21
CA VAL A 244 -16.24 -3.99 -17.09
C VAL A 244 -16.03 -2.49 -17.11
N LEU A 245 -17.08 -1.71 -16.90
CA LEU A 245 -17.05 -0.25 -16.93
C LEU A 245 -17.32 0.34 -15.53
N VAL A 246 -16.84 1.54 -15.30
CA VAL A 246 -17.32 2.35 -14.17
C VAL A 246 -18.84 2.52 -14.30
N ASN A 247 -19.54 2.45 -13.18
CA ASN A 247 -21.00 2.42 -13.05
C ASN A 247 -21.70 1.10 -13.48
N ASP A 248 -20.96 0.06 -13.86
CA ASP A 248 -21.56 -1.27 -14.03
C ASP A 248 -22.18 -1.77 -12.72
N TYR A 249 -23.18 -2.62 -12.83
CA TYR A 249 -23.90 -3.22 -11.72
C TYR A 249 -23.18 -4.45 -11.22
N VAL A 250 -23.10 -4.62 -9.91
CA VAL A 250 -22.44 -5.76 -9.28
C VAL A 250 -23.38 -6.44 -8.30
N SER A 251 -23.53 -7.75 -8.42
CA SER A 251 -24.38 -8.56 -7.55
C SER A 251 -23.60 -9.66 -6.86
N MET A 252 -23.78 -9.78 -5.55
CA MET A 252 -23.19 -10.86 -4.76
C MET A 252 -23.92 -12.17 -5.04
N ARG A 253 -23.20 -13.29 -5.13
CA ARG A 253 -23.74 -14.64 -5.15
C ARG A 253 -24.05 -15.09 -3.72
N LYS A 254 -25.29 -15.58 -3.49
CA LYS A 254 -25.76 -16.13 -2.21
C LYS A 254 -26.24 -17.58 -2.38
#